data_58f3539f0b29161a904fce3576b4a9b4
#
_entry.id   58f3539f0b29161a904fce3576b4a9b4
#
_cell.length_a   1.000
_cell.length_b   1.000
_cell.length_c   1.000
_cell.angle_alpha   90.00
_cell.angle_beta   90.00
_cell.angle_gamma   90.00
#
_symmetry.space_group_name_H-M   'P 1'
#
loop_
_entity.id
_entity.type
_entity.pdbx_description
1 polymer ?
#
loop_
_entity_poly.entity_id
_entity_poly.type
_entity_poly.pdbx_seq_one_letter_code
_entity_poly.pdbx_strand_id
1 'polypeptide(L)'
;MRVTDGYLPSADVVFLDEIWKAGPAIQNSLLTVLNEKLFRNGHTEEHLPLKLLVAASNELPAKGEGLEALWDRFLIRVICHNIENEETFQQMLVDETIGFADGGAKSEPLSEAITDLEYTLWQKESRNLPLTNDVLLAISSIRQKVQHVQMADLELPRNIYISDRRWKHIIRLLKMSAYIHGCKSVEAPLLLPLFHCLWNEPDEIPHVQRIVIEAIFSPVVNKLMDLRNAVKADLRACRAKEALSKAIRENDHRDDNLLIVDRFFYQIDNHGTGNSFVFITDFKQLPTRQPGKASMSVQGAIYADPMNPKRTIVRMYTPDLNNVIRQHHVEHVTLCRDDAHIYINGIAFKMRVKGAALLNPAAGTIGSGESISVNPLSSTHYEEDIEYLCTNLDDVKQKVQSNIFTDKSTLNAVNVYVQSLYKQIALVRADICKLLYDEV
;
A
#
# COMPACT_ATOMS: atom_id res chain seq x y z
N MET A 1 52.09 2.70 31.81
CA MET A 1 51.68 3.16 30.48
C MET A 1 51.89 1.96 29.53
N ARG A 2 50.89 1.56 28.78
CA ARG A 2 51.02 0.45 27.80
C ARG A 2 51.31 1.06 26.43
N VAL A 3 52.11 0.38 25.65
CA VAL A 3 52.37 0.77 24.24
C VAL A 3 51.08 0.50 23.45
N THR A 4 50.58 1.50 22.77
CA THR A 4 49.30 1.48 22.06
C THR A 4 49.44 1.51 20.53
N ASP A 5 50.67 1.74 20.03
CA ASP A 5 50.95 1.80 18.60
C ASP A 5 50.67 0.44 17.93
N GLY A 6 49.92 0.46 16.84
CA GLY A 6 49.50 -0.74 16.13
C GLY A 6 48.31 -1.49 16.74
N TYR A 7 47.73 -0.96 17.81
CA TYR A 7 46.54 -1.53 18.47
C TYR A 7 45.33 -0.60 18.31
N LEU A 8 44.18 -1.03 18.80
CA LEU A 8 42.91 -0.35 18.73
C LEU A 8 42.96 1.15 19.04
N PRO A 9 43.73 1.64 20.05
CA PRO A 9 43.74 3.07 20.37
C PRO A 9 44.34 3.96 19.29
N SER A 10 45.18 3.45 18.40
CA SER A 10 45.85 4.21 17.35
C SER A 10 45.31 3.96 15.94
N ALA A 11 44.31 3.10 15.79
CA ALA A 11 43.84 2.65 14.50
C ALA A 11 42.56 3.36 14.02
N ASP A 12 42.53 3.74 12.73
CA ASP A 12 41.33 4.27 12.07
C ASP A 12 40.28 3.18 11.80
N VAL A 13 40.75 1.98 11.42
CA VAL A 13 39.92 0.80 11.16
C VAL A 13 40.37 -0.33 12.03
N VAL A 14 39.43 -0.96 12.72
CA VAL A 14 39.69 -2.05 13.66
C VAL A 14 38.88 -3.27 13.28
N PHE A 15 39.55 -4.42 13.26
CA PHE A 15 38.91 -5.73 13.13
C PHE A 15 39.05 -6.49 14.47
N LEU A 16 37.94 -6.99 14.98
CA LEU A 16 37.90 -7.80 16.21
C LEU A 16 37.36 -9.20 15.85
N ASP A 17 38.20 -10.19 16.09
CA ASP A 17 37.79 -11.58 15.92
C ASP A 17 37.29 -12.17 17.25
N GLU A 18 36.34 -13.10 17.18
CA GLU A 18 35.77 -13.83 18.31
C GLU A 18 35.30 -12.90 19.48
N ILE A 19 34.62 -11.80 19.10
CA ILE A 19 34.29 -10.73 20.04
C ILE A 19 33.51 -11.18 21.26
N TRP A 20 32.67 -12.21 21.12
CA TRP A 20 31.82 -12.72 22.22
C TRP A 20 32.60 -13.59 23.22
N LYS A 21 33.77 -14.11 22.83
CA LYS A 21 34.66 -14.85 23.75
C LYS A 21 35.52 -13.94 24.62
N ALA A 22 35.50 -12.63 24.36
CA ALA A 22 36.23 -11.70 25.19
C ALA A 22 35.62 -11.60 26.59
N GLY A 23 36.48 -11.51 27.62
CA GLY A 23 36.01 -11.38 29.00
C GLY A 23 35.26 -10.05 29.26
N PRO A 24 34.43 -10.00 30.33
CA PRO A 24 33.56 -8.84 30.64
C PRO A 24 34.31 -7.50 30.75
N ALA A 25 35.55 -7.52 31.22
CA ALA A 25 36.37 -6.30 31.33
C ALA A 25 36.70 -5.71 29.96
N ILE A 26 37.00 -6.54 28.96
CA ILE A 26 37.29 -6.12 27.59
C ILE A 26 36.01 -5.60 26.95
N GLN A 27 34.89 -6.31 27.11
CA GLN A 27 33.59 -5.94 26.56
C GLN A 27 33.11 -4.56 27.11
N ASN A 28 33.29 -4.31 28.41
CA ASN A 28 32.99 -3.01 29.01
C ASN A 28 33.91 -1.89 28.49
N SER A 29 35.19 -2.18 28.25
CA SER A 29 36.11 -1.21 27.63
C SER A 29 35.68 -0.89 26.19
N LEU A 30 35.23 -1.89 25.41
CA LEU A 30 34.70 -1.68 24.06
C LEU A 30 33.41 -0.85 24.07
N LEU A 31 32.58 -0.96 25.10
CA LEU A 31 31.40 -0.09 25.23
C LEU A 31 31.80 1.40 25.33
N THR A 32 32.85 1.71 26.10
CA THR A 32 33.37 3.09 26.21
C THR A 32 33.96 3.56 24.89
N VAL A 33 34.78 2.72 24.28
CA VAL A 33 35.36 2.98 22.94
C VAL A 33 34.31 3.29 21.89
N LEU A 34 33.26 2.47 21.78
CA LEU A 34 32.19 2.64 20.80
C LEU A 34 31.27 3.84 21.09
N ASN A 35 31.11 4.21 22.36
CA ASN A 35 30.25 5.33 22.75
C ASN A 35 30.95 6.67 22.66
N GLU A 36 32.11 6.74 23.24
CA GLU A 36 32.78 8.00 23.55
C GLU A 36 34.01 8.23 22.67
N LYS A 37 34.46 7.17 21.96
CA LYS A 37 35.74 7.15 21.24
C LYS A 37 36.90 7.54 22.15
N LEU A 38 36.86 7.09 23.39
CA LEU A 38 37.86 7.33 24.42
C LEU A 38 38.50 6.02 24.84
N PHE A 39 39.78 6.03 24.97
CA PHE A 39 40.57 4.95 25.57
C PHE A 39 41.28 5.46 26.83
N ARG A 40 41.19 4.70 27.92
CA ARG A 40 41.84 5.00 29.18
C ARG A 40 43.14 4.19 29.33
N ASN A 41 44.27 4.88 29.29
CA ASN A 41 45.58 4.28 29.50
C ASN A 41 46.14 4.71 30.84
N GLY A 42 45.77 4.03 31.89
CA GLY A 42 46.11 4.42 33.27
C GLY A 42 45.34 5.66 33.71
N HIS A 43 46.03 6.80 33.85
CA HIS A 43 45.45 8.11 34.24
C HIS A 43 45.20 9.03 33.05
N THR A 44 45.59 8.63 31.83
CA THR A 44 45.40 9.43 30.62
C THR A 44 44.19 8.94 29.84
N GLU A 45 43.40 9.88 29.32
CA GLU A 45 42.31 9.60 28.38
C GLU A 45 42.76 10.06 26.99
N GLU A 46 42.66 9.17 26.01
CA GLU A 46 43.06 9.43 24.63
C GLU A 46 41.83 9.30 23.71
N HIS A 47 41.65 10.28 22.82
CA HIS A 47 40.64 10.20 21.78
C HIS A 47 41.12 9.28 20.66
N LEU A 48 40.23 8.32 20.29
CA LEU A 48 40.56 7.39 19.23
C LEU A 48 40.23 7.96 17.86
N PRO A 49 41.10 7.77 16.86
CA PRO A 49 40.85 8.15 15.48
C PRO A 49 39.82 7.24 14.78
N LEU A 50 39.22 6.33 15.49
CA LEU A 50 38.39 5.23 15.01
C LEU A 50 37.28 5.69 14.06
N LYS A 51 37.34 5.26 12.80
CA LYS A 51 36.34 5.48 11.74
C LYS A 51 35.41 4.29 11.57
N LEU A 52 35.96 3.06 11.61
CA LEU A 52 35.23 1.81 11.41
C LEU A 52 35.70 0.74 12.39
N LEU A 53 34.73 0.02 12.95
CA LEU A 53 34.97 -1.20 13.72
C LEU A 53 34.17 -2.34 13.08
N VAL A 54 34.88 -3.39 12.69
CA VAL A 54 34.32 -4.63 12.20
C VAL A 54 34.58 -5.72 13.24
N ALA A 55 33.58 -6.55 13.52
CA ALA A 55 33.72 -7.68 14.40
C ALA A 55 33.22 -8.95 13.73
N ALA A 56 33.89 -10.05 14.00
CA ALA A 56 33.49 -11.39 13.59
C ALA A 56 33.26 -12.30 14.79
N SER A 57 32.36 -13.25 14.65
CA SER A 57 32.15 -14.32 15.61
C SER A 57 31.36 -15.48 14.99
N ASN A 58 31.62 -16.68 15.45
CA ASN A 58 30.89 -17.88 15.05
C ASN A 58 29.58 -18.08 15.85
N GLU A 59 29.34 -17.25 16.86
CA GLU A 59 28.19 -17.33 17.74
C GLU A 59 27.58 -15.96 17.99
N LEU A 60 26.32 -15.92 18.41
CA LEU A 60 25.64 -14.71 18.87
C LEU A 60 25.98 -14.43 20.35
N PRO A 61 25.78 -13.18 20.83
CA PRO A 61 25.96 -12.90 22.24
C PRO A 61 25.01 -13.73 23.09
N ALA A 62 25.53 -14.27 24.19
CA ALA A 62 24.72 -15.06 25.13
C ALA A 62 23.64 -14.15 25.77
N LYS A 63 22.42 -14.65 25.83
CA LYS A 63 21.28 -13.92 26.41
C LYS A 63 21.43 -13.83 27.92
N GLY A 64 21.16 -12.63 28.48
CA GLY A 64 21.17 -12.42 29.94
C GLY A 64 22.53 -12.18 30.54
N GLU A 65 23.61 -12.13 29.76
CA GLU A 65 24.96 -11.83 30.22
C GLU A 65 25.34 -10.35 30.14
N GLY A 66 24.38 -9.47 29.80
CA GLY A 66 24.61 -8.03 29.66
C GLY A 66 25.28 -7.61 28.36
N LEU A 67 25.37 -8.52 27.39
CA LEU A 67 26.00 -8.30 26.08
C LEU A 67 25.08 -7.59 25.10
N GLU A 68 23.80 -7.49 25.40
CA GLU A 68 22.78 -6.87 24.57
C GLU A 68 23.13 -5.41 24.27
N ALA A 69 23.74 -4.72 25.24
CA ALA A 69 24.19 -3.35 25.09
C ALA A 69 25.33 -3.20 24.07
N LEU A 70 26.25 -4.16 24.01
CA LEU A 70 27.31 -4.20 23.01
C LEU A 70 26.76 -4.60 21.63
N TRP A 71 25.88 -5.62 21.60
CA TRP A 71 25.20 -6.06 20.40
C TRP A 71 24.40 -4.93 19.72
N ASP A 72 23.69 -4.10 20.49
CA ASP A 72 22.93 -2.96 19.97
C ASP A 72 23.80 -1.90 19.28
N ARG A 73 25.10 -1.87 19.52
CA ARG A 73 26.05 -0.92 18.91
C ARG A 73 26.55 -1.33 17.54
N PHE A 74 26.47 -2.62 17.21
CA PHE A 74 26.76 -3.10 15.87
C PHE A 74 25.54 -2.83 14.97
N LEU A 75 25.67 -1.78 14.15
CA LEU A 75 24.58 -1.27 13.32
C LEU A 75 24.24 -2.24 12.20
N ILE A 76 25.24 -2.65 11.42
CA ILE A 76 25.10 -3.57 10.29
C ILE A 76 25.49 -4.96 10.77
N ARG A 77 24.65 -5.92 10.48
CA ARG A 77 24.83 -7.32 10.85
C ARG A 77 24.64 -8.18 9.64
N VAL A 78 25.62 -9.05 9.36
CA VAL A 78 25.64 -9.91 8.19
C VAL A 78 25.96 -11.34 8.63
N ILE A 79 25.24 -12.30 8.09
CA ILE A 79 25.55 -13.72 8.26
C ILE A 79 26.35 -14.16 7.06
N CYS A 80 27.54 -14.71 7.33
CA CYS A 80 28.37 -15.34 6.31
C CYS A 80 28.03 -16.82 6.28
N HIS A 81 27.40 -17.27 5.19
CA HIS A 81 27.12 -18.68 4.94
C HIS A 81 28.32 -19.38 4.31
N ASN A 82 28.35 -20.70 4.39
CA ASN A 82 29.31 -21.51 3.66
C ASN A 82 29.15 -21.27 2.16
N ILE A 83 30.22 -21.51 1.40
CA ILE A 83 30.20 -21.41 -0.06
C ILE A 83 29.30 -22.54 -0.60
N GLU A 84 28.14 -22.17 -1.16
CA GLU A 84 27.19 -23.11 -1.75
C GLU A 84 27.43 -23.38 -3.24
N ASN A 85 28.07 -22.42 -3.93
CA ASN A 85 28.36 -22.53 -5.35
C ASN A 85 29.63 -23.35 -5.58
N GLU A 86 29.50 -24.45 -6.31
CA GLU A 86 30.60 -25.39 -6.59
C GLU A 86 31.76 -24.72 -7.31
N GLU A 87 31.50 -23.83 -8.29
CA GLU A 87 32.55 -23.11 -9.03
C GLU A 87 33.35 -22.20 -8.09
N THR A 88 32.67 -21.47 -7.22
CA THR A 88 33.30 -20.60 -6.23
C THR A 88 34.08 -21.41 -5.21
N PHE A 89 33.57 -22.60 -4.80
CA PHE A 89 34.26 -23.51 -3.91
C PHE A 89 35.54 -24.04 -4.57
N GLN A 90 35.48 -24.48 -5.83
CA GLN A 90 36.64 -24.93 -6.59
C GLN A 90 37.66 -23.81 -6.79
N GLN A 91 37.23 -22.58 -7.09
CA GLN A 91 38.11 -21.42 -7.15
C GLN A 91 38.83 -21.18 -5.83
N MET A 92 38.14 -21.25 -4.72
CA MET A 92 38.74 -21.13 -3.38
C MET A 92 39.81 -22.20 -3.13
N LEU A 93 39.60 -23.44 -3.61
CA LEU A 93 40.59 -24.52 -3.44
C LEU A 93 41.84 -24.34 -4.30
N VAL A 94 41.69 -23.72 -5.46
CA VAL A 94 42.81 -23.51 -6.44
C VAL A 94 43.56 -22.22 -6.16
N ASP A 95 42.89 -21.22 -5.58
CA ASP A 95 43.44 -19.90 -5.32
C ASP A 95 44.22 -19.91 -3.99
N GLU A 96 45.53 -20.20 -4.09
CA GLU A 96 46.44 -20.22 -2.92
C GLU A 96 46.54 -18.84 -2.24
N THR A 97 46.03 -17.74 -2.87
CA THR A 97 46.05 -16.40 -2.31
C THR A 97 44.89 -16.13 -1.33
N ILE A 98 43.83 -16.94 -1.36
CA ILE A 98 42.68 -16.84 -0.47
C ILE A 98 42.90 -17.69 0.81
N GLY A 99 43.84 -17.38 1.63
CA GLY A 99 43.94 -18.15 2.89
C GLY A 99 45.17 -17.93 3.72
N PHE A 100 46.27 -17.53 3.13
CA PHE A 100 47.50 -17.25 3.84
C PHE A 100 47.97 -15.84 3.44
N ALA A 101 47.32 -14.81 3.98
CA ALA A 101 47.91 -13.49 4.01
C ALA A 101 49.11 -13.51 4.97
N ASP A 102 50.18 -14.15 4.55
CA ASP A 102 51.47 -13.70 4.98
C ASP A 102 51.60 -12.25 4.49
N GLY A 103 51.82 -11.30 5.38
CA GLY A 103 51.71 -9.85 5.22
C GLY A 103 52.50 -9.19 4.09
N GLY A 104 52.30 -9.65 2.88
CA GLY A 104 53.05 -9.24 1.71
C GLY A 104 52.27 -9.14 0.40
N ALA A 105 50.96 -9.30 0.37
CA ALA A 105 50.19 -8.89 -0.80
C ALA A 105 50.37 -7.36 -0.97
N LYS A 106 51.26 -6.98 -1.89
CA LYS A 106 51.29 -5.63 -2.39
C LYS A 106 49.97 -5.38 -3.08
N SER A 107 48.98 -4.89 -2.30
CA SER A 107 47.83 -4.23 -2.88
C SER A 107 48.37 -3.10 -3.73
N GLU A 108 48.17 -3.19 -5.06
CA GLU A 108 48.38 -2.00 -5.87
C GLU A 108 47.65 -0.85 -5.19
N PRO A 109 48.30 0.31 -5.00
CA PRO A 109 47.63 1.42 -4.34
C PRO A 109 46.40 1.74 -5.17
N LEU A 110 45.22 1.57 -4.56
CA LEU A 110 43.96 2.05 -5.13
C LEU A 110 44.21 3.50 -5.56
N SER A 111 44.13 3.78 -6.85
CA SER A 111 44.48 5.07 -7.44
C SER A 111 43.63 6.23 -6.91
N GLU A 112 42.59 5.93 -6.16
CA GLU A 112 41.60 6.87 -5.63
C GLU A 112 41.19 6.48 -4.19
N ALA A 113 42.13 6.67 -3.24
CA ALA A 113 41.79 6.53 -1.82
C ALA A 113 41.06 7.79 -1.33
N ILE A 114 39.99 7.60 -0.56
CA ILE A 114 39.26 8.71 0.09
C ILE A 114 40.19 9.39 1.11
N THR A 115 40.40 10.68 0.96
CA THR A 115 41.19 11.48 1.92
C THR A 115 40.41 11.78 3.19
N ASP A 116 41.11 12.12 4.27
CA ASP A 116 40.45 12.54 5.52
C ASP A 116 39.62 13.82 5.35
N LEU A 117 40.01 14.70 4.45
CA LEU A 117 39.26 15.92 4.13
C LEU A 117 37.95 15.56 3.43
N GLU A 118 37.98 14.69 2.44
CA GLU A 118 36.79 14.20 1.73
C GLU A 118 35.85 13.47 2.68
N TYR A 119 36.38 12.58 3.52
CA TYR A 119 35.60 11.86 4.51
C TYR A 119 34.86 12.82 5.47
N THR A 120 35.57 13.85 5.94
CA THR A 120 34.97 14.85 6.83
C THR A 120 33.90 15.70 6.13
N LEU A 121 34.17 16.07 4.87
CA LEU A 121 33.24 16.82 4.03
C LEU A 121 31.97 16.00 3.76
N TRP A 122 32.12 14.76 3.36
CA TRP A 122 31.00 13.85 3.10
C TRP A 122 30.13 13.64 4.34
N GLN A 123 30.74 13.48 5.51
CA GLN A 123 29.99 13.41 6.75
C GLN A 123 29.19 14.68 7.06
N LYS A 124 29.72 15.85 6.74
CA LYS A 124 29.03 17.12 6.96
C LYS A 124 27.90 17.33 5.96
N GLU A 125 28.15 17.07 4.69
CA GLU A 125 27.17 17.29 3.61
C GLU A 125 26.03 16.28 3.68
N SER A 126 26.34 15.00 3.90
CA SER A 126 25.30 13.96 4.02
C SER A 126 24.30 14.24 5.15
N ARG A 127 24.76 14.83 6.28
CA ARG A 127 23.86 15.17 7.40
C ARG A 127 22.76 16.15 7.02
N ASN A 128 23.02 17.01 6.03
CA ASN A 128 22.08 18.05 5.59
C ASN A 128 21.03 17.52 4.59
N LEU A 129 21.20 16.29 4.05
CA LEU A 129 20.22 15.73 3.13
C LEU A 129 18.85 15.54 3.81
N PRO A 130 17.77 16.01 3.18
CA PRO A 130 16.42 15.84 3.71
C PRO A 130 15.92 14.40 3.54
N LEU A 131 15.01 14.00 4.42
CA LEU A 131 14.20 12.80 4.27
C LEU A 131 12.87 13.20 3.59
N THR A 132 12.46 12.46 2.57
CA THR A 132 11.14 12.69 1.96
C THR A 132 10.03 12.20 2.91
N ASN A 133 8.81 12.72 2.75
CA ASN A 133 7.66 12.29 3.55
C ASN A 133 7.37 10.78 3.35
N ASP A 134 7.53 10.29 2.13
CA ASP A 134 7.33 8.86 1.82
C ASP A 134 8.32 7.97 2.58
N VAL A 135 9.58 8.39 2.69
CA VAL A 135 10.60 7.71 3.49
C VAL A 135 10.25 7.71 4.98
N LEU A 136 9.78 8.84 5.51
CA LEU A 136 9.36 8.93 6.91
C LEU A 136 8.17 8.00 7.20
N LEU A 137 7.20 7.94 6.29
CA LEU A 137 6.06 7.02 6.38
C LEU A 137 6.51 5.56 6.28
N ALA A 138 7.41 5.25 5.35
CA ALA A 138 7.97 3.92 5.19
C ALA A 138 8.72 3.46 6.46
N ILE A 139 9.58 4.31 7.02
CA ILE A 139 10.30 4.02 8.28
C ILE A 139 9.32 3.81 9.44
N SER A 140 8.28 4.64 9.55
CA SER A 140 7.24 4.50 10.57
C SER A 140 6.48 3.17 10.43
N SER A 141 6.15 2.78 9.20
CA SER A 141 5.54 1.49 8.89
C SER A 141 6.45 0.32 9.25
N ILE A 142 7.74 0.39 8.88
CA ILE A 142 8.74 -0.61 9.25
C ILE A 142 8.80 -0.74 10.77
N ARG A 143 8.93 0.38 11.49
CA ARG A 143 9.00 0.40 12.97
C ARG A 143 7.79 -0.29 13.61
N GLN A 144 6.59 -0.04 13.12
CA GLN A 144 5.37 -0.67 13.62
C GLN A 144 5.34 -2.16 13.32
N LYS A 145 5.71 -2.56 12.10
CA LYS A 145 5.68 -3.97 11.67
C LYS A 145 6.72 -4.83 12.40
N VAL A 146 7.93 -4.32 12.65
CA VAL A 146 8.96 -5.08 13.40
C VAL A 146 8.61 -5.30 14.87
N GLN A 147 7.71 -4.48 15.45
CA GLN A 147 7.18 -4.69 16.80
C GLN A 147 6.16 -5.83 16.88
N HIS A 148 5.60 -6.27 15.75
CA HIS A 148 4.52 -7.26 15.69
C HIS A 148 4.77 -8.25 14.55
N VAL A 149 5.93 -8.90 14.55
CA VAL A 149 6.30 -9.87 13.50
C VAL A 149 5.64 -11.21 13.79
N GLN A 150 4.74 -11.64 12.91
CA GLN A 150 4.13 -12.96 12.98
C GLN A 150 5.10 -13.99 12.41
N MET A 151 5.53 -14.92 13.24
CA MET A 151 6.35 -16.07 12.85
C MET A 151 5.48 -17.33 12.83
N ALA A 152 5.81 -18.27 11.92
CA ALA A 152 5.00 -19.47 11.70
C ALA A 152 4.92 -20.38 12.96
N ASP A 153 6.00 -20.38 13.76
CA ASP A 153 6.16 -21.29 14.90
C ASP A 153 5.74 -20.65 16.24
N LEU A 154 5.25 -19.42 16.23
CA LEU A 154 4.87 -18.70 17.44
C LEU A 154 3.37 -18.36 17.45
N GLU A 155 2.68 -18.66 18.55
CA GLU A 155 1.28 -18.29 18.75
C GLU A 155 1.08 -16.75 18.84
N LEU A 156 2.06 -16.05 19.43
CA LEU A 156 2.02 -14.60 19.59
C LEU A 156 3.07 -13.91 18.69
N PRO A 157 2.78 -12.71 18.19
CA PRO A 157 3.75 -11.94 17.43
C PRO A 157 5.02 -11.67 18.24
N ARG A 158 6.18 -11.81 17.58
CA ARG A 158 7.47 -11.44 18.18
C ARG A 158 7.69 -9.94 18.04
N ASN A 159 8.14 -9.30 19.12
CA ASN A 159 8.60 -7.92 19.11
C ASN A 159 10.12 -7.88 18.91
N ILE A 160 10.56 -7.41 17.75
CA ILE A 160 11.97 -7.16 17.47
C ILE A 160 12.31 -5.76 18.00
N TYR A 161 12.99 -5.71 19.13
CA TYR A 161 13.35 -4.45 19.77
C TYR A 161 14.51 -3.77 19.03
N ILE A 162 14.27 -2.52 18.61
CA ILE A 162 15.26 -1.63 17.99
C ILE A 162 15.33 -0.36 18.82
N SER A 163 16.50 -0.04 19.37
CA SER A 163 16.69 1.14 20.20
C SER A 163 16.56 2.45 19.40
N ASP A 164 16.12 3.53 20.05
CA ASP A 164 16.06 4.86 19.42
C ASP A 164 17.45 5.36 18.97
N ARG A 165 18.48 4.92 19.67
CA ARG A 165 19.87 5.17 19.29
C ARG A 165 20.20 4.49 17.96
N ARG A 166 19.82 3.21 17.78
CA ARG A 166 20.02 2.47 16.53
C ARG A 166 19.28 3.16 15.39
N TRP A 167 18.04 3.61 15.60
CA TRP A 167 17.29 4.39 14.60
C TRP A 167 18.03 5.67 14.17
N LYS A 168 18.64 6.40 15.10
CA LYS A 168 19.45 7.57 14.75
C LYS A 168 20.67 7.23 13.89
N HIS A 169 21.32 6.11 14.16
CA HIS A 169 22.45 5.63 13.33
C HIS A 169 21.99 5.16 11.96
N ILE A 170 20.85 4.46 11.88
CA ILE A 170 20.19 4.08 10.63
C ILE A 170 19.94 5.31 9.75
N ILE A 171 19.37 6.38 10.29
CA ILE A 171 19.14 7.61 9.53
C ILE A 171 20.45 8.22 9.01
N ARG A 172 21.52 8.18 9.78
CA ARG A 172 22.83 8.65 9.32
C ARG A 172 23.38 7.78 8.18
N LEU A 173 23.21 6.46 8.29
CA LEU A 173 23.60 5.52 7.24
C LEU A 173 22.84 5.80 5.95
N LEU A 174 21.50 5.99 6.01
CA LEU A 174 20.68 6.29 4.85
C LEU A 174 21.07 7.62 4.17
N LYS A 175 21.34 8.65 4.97
CA LYS A 175 21.78 9.95 4.44
C LYS A 175 23.14 9.85 3.77
N MET A 176 24.06 9.08 4.32
CA MET A 176 25.36 8.83 3.70
C MET A 176 25.19 8.00 2.42
N SER A 177 24.36 6.97 2.43
CA SER A 177 24.04 6.18 1.25
C SER A 177 23.45 7.05 0.13
N ALA A 178 22.51 7.95 0.46
CA ALA A 178 21.94 8.90 -0.50
C ALA A 178 23.00 9.85 -1.08
N TYR A 179 23.91 10.31 -0.23
CA TYR A 179 25.02 11.17 -0.67
C TYR A 179 25.94 10.46 -1.66
N ILE A 180 26.34 9.23 -1.37
CA ILE A 180 27.22 8.42 -2.24
C ILE A 180 26.54 8.14 -3.58
N HIS A 181 25.21 7.94 -3.61
CA HIS A 181 24.45 7.77 -4.86
C HIS A 181 24.17 9.09 -5.59
N GLY A 182 24.65 10.23 -5.10
CA GLY A 182 24.41 11.54 -5.70
C GLY A 182 22.96 12.03 -5.60
N CYS A 183 22.17 11.47 -4.69
CA CYS A 183 20.78 11.85 -4.49
C CYS A 183 20.66 13.18 -3.74
N LYS A 184 19.67 14.01 -4.10
CA LYS A 184 19.36 15.26 -3.40
C LYS A 184 18.59 15.08 -2.09
N SER A 185 18.01 13.91 -1.90
CA SER A 185 17.23 13.49 -0.73
C SER A 185 17.33 11.99 -0.54
N VAL A 186 16.98 11.52 0.66
CA VAL A 186 16.82 10.07 0.87
C VAL A 186 15.53 9.61 0.21
N GLU A 187 15.62 8.61 -0.67
CA GLU A 187 14.50 8.00 -1.40
C GLU A 187 14.21 6.59 -0.90
N ALA A 188 12.98 6.10 -1.11
CA ALA A 188 12.54 4.80 -0.63
C ALA A 188 13.41 3.61 -1.09
N PRO A 189 13.93 3.53 -2.33
CA PRO A 189 14.81 2.45 -2.76
C PRO A 189 16.10 2.30 -1.94
N LEU A 190 16.56 3.38 -1.31
CA LEU A 190 17.75 3.36 -0.45
C LEU A 190 17.50 2.70 0.91
N LEU A 191 16.24 2.40 1.26
CA LEU A 191 15.89 1.70 2.50
C LEU A 191 16.26 0.21 2.46
N LEU A 192 16.53 -0.38 1.30
CA LEU A 192 16.71 -1.82 1.17
C LEU A 192 17.78 -2.39 2.12
N PRO A 193 18.98 -1.81 2.28
CA PRO A 193 19.98 -2.33 3.20
C PRO A 193 19.58 -2.30 4.69
N LEU A 194 18.46 -1.66 5.03
CA LEU A 194 18.03 -1.55 6.44
C LEU A 194 17.77 -2.89 7.10
N PHE A 195 17.37 -3.92 6.36
CA PHE A 195 17.12 -5.21 6.99
C PHE A 195 18.37 -5.74 7.72
N HIS A 196 19.59 -5.41 7.27
CA HIS A 196 20.83 -5.73 7.99
C HIS A 196 20.96 -5.02 9.35
N CYS A 197 20.17 -3.95 9.57
CA CYS A 197 20.19 -3.17 10.80
C CYS A 197 19.05 -3.50 11.76
N LEU A 198 18.09 -4.33 11.37
CA LEU A 198 16.80 -4.45 12.06
C LEU A 198 16.53 -5.83 12.68
N TRP A 199 17.45 -6.78 12.60
CA TRP A 199 17.29 -8.09 13.22
C TRP A 199 18.19 -8.28 14.44
N ASN A 200 17.82 -9.15 15.36
CA ASN A 200 18.60 -9.56 16.52
C ASN A 200 18.94 -11.05 16.46
N GLU A 201 18.09 -11.85 15.85
CA GLU A 201 18.26 -13.30 15.66
C GLU A 201 18.15 -13.66 14.17
N PRO A 202 18.87 -14.70 13.70
CA PRO A 202 18.91 -15.06 12.26
C PRO A 202 17.55 -15.41 11.65
N ASP A 203 16.66 -16.02 12.43
CA ASP A 203 15.29 -16.38 12.00
C ASP A 203 14.41 -15.16 11.71
N GLU A 204 14.78 -13.98 12.20
CA GLU A 204 14.08 -12.73 11.96
C GLU A 204 14.38 -12.13 10.57
N ILE A 205 15.54 -12.47 9.96
CA ILE A 205 16.03 -11.85 8.73
C ILE A 205 15.03 -11.93 7.57
N PRO A 206 14.43 -13.08 7.22
CA PRO A 206 13.49 -13.16 6.10
C PRO A 206 12.25 -12.28 6.32
N HIS A 207 11.79 -12.19 7.57
CA HIS A 207 10.62 -11.39 7.94
C HIS A 207 10.91 -9.89 7.84
N VAL A 208 12.06 -9.46 8.37
CA VAL A 208 12.49 -8.05 8.32
C VAL A 208 12.77 -7.63 6.89
N GLN A 209 13.43 -8.47 6.10
CA GLN A 209 13.69 -8.22 4.68
C GLN A 209 12.37 -8.00 3.92
N ARG A 210 11.38 -8.87 4.14
CA ARG A 210 10.05 -8.71 3.54
C ARG A 210 9.38 -7.40 3.97
N ILE A 211 9.42 -7.05 5.27
CA ILE A 211 8.84 -5.80 5.79
C ILE A 211 9.46 -4.58 5.11
N VAL A 212 10.79 -4.57 4.92
CA VAL A 212 11.49 -3.48 4.26
C VAL A 212 11.10 -3.40 2.78
N ILE A 213 11.07 -4.53 2.07
CA ILE A 213 10.63 -4.57 0.66
C ILE A 213 9.19 -4.05 0.52
N GLU A 214 8.26 -4.53 1.34
CA GLU A 214 6.87 -4.05 1.34
C GLU A 214 6.78 -2.55 1.60
N ALA A 215 7.62 -2.00 2.49
CA ALA A 215 7.62 -0.58 2.80
C ALA A 215 8.14 0.28 1.63
N ILE A 216 9.13 -0.20 0.89
CA ILE A 216 9.67 0.47 -0.32
C ILE A 216 8.59 0.58 -1.39
N PHE A 217 7.81 -0.47 -1.62
CA PHE A 217 6.78 -0.51 -2.64
C PHE A 217 5.39 -0.07 -2.15
N SER A 218 5.27 0.34 -0.87
CA SER A 218 3.97 0.71 -0.28
C SER A 218 3.20 1.80 -1.04
N PRO A 219 3.82 2.85 -1.64
CA PRO A 219 3.09 3.83 -2.42
C PRO A 219 2.40 3.21 -3.65
N VAL A 220 3.11 2.31 -4.34
CA VAL A 220 2.57 1.58 -5.50
C VAL A 220 1.44 0.64 -5.08
N VAL A 221 1.64 -0.10 -3.98
CA VAL A 221 0.64 -1.04 -3.44
C VAL A 221 -0.63 -0.31 -3.00
N ASN A 222 -0.51 0.81 -2.30
CA ASN A 222 -1.67 1.61 -1.87
C ASN A 222 -2.47 2.09 -3.07
N LYS A 223 -1.81 2.68 -4.07
CA LYS A 223 -2.49 3.13 -5.28
C LYS A 223 -3.15 1.98 -6.06
N LEU A 224 -2.49 0.81 -6.11
CA LEU A 224 -3.07 -0.40 -6.71
C LEU A 224 -4.32 -0.88 -5.94
N MET A 225 -4.30 -0.82 -4.62
CA MET A 225 -5.46 -1.17 -3.79
C MET A 225 -6.63 -0.21 -4.01
N ASP A 226 -6.36 1.09 -4.10
CA ASP A 226 -7.38 2.11 -4.36
C ASP A 226 -8.01 1.90 -5.73
N LEU A 227 -7.20 1.70 -6.76
CA LEU A 227 -7.66 1.35 -8.11
C LEU A 227 -8.51 0.08 -8.13
N ARG A 228 -8.04 -0.98 -7.48
CA ARG A 228 -8.78 -2.25 -7.37
C ARG A 228 -10.12 -2.07 -6.68
N ASN A 229 -10.20 -1.26 -5.65
CA ASN A 229 -11.44 -0.99 -4.93
C ASN A 229 -12.42 -0.19 -5.78
N ALA A 230 -11.94 0.81 -6.51
CA ALA A 230 -12.74 1.59 -7.47
C ALA A 230 -13.31 0.69 -8.57
N VAL A 231 -12.47 -0.10 -9.24
CA VAL A 231 -12.89 -1.04 -10.29
C VAL A 231 -13.91 -2.06 -9.77
N LYS A 232 -13.71 -2.60 -8.55
CA LYS A 232 -14.69 -3.52 -7.95
C LYS A 232 -16.01 -2.85 -7.60
N ALA A 233 -15.99 -1.58 -7.19
CA ALA A 233 -17.22 -0.84 -6.92
C ALA A 233 -18.02 -0.64 -8.22
N ASP A 234 -17.35 -0.28 -9.32
CA ASP A 234 -17.97 -0.10 -10.62
C ASP A 234 -18.53 -1.42 -11.19
N LEU A 235 -17.77 -2.51 -11.08
CA LEU A 235 -18.26 -3.85 -11.46
C LEU A 235 -19.53 -4.26 -10.68
N ARG A 236 -19.61 -3.95 -9.39
CA ARG A 236 -20.81 -4.20 -8.59
C ARG A 236 -21.98 -3.35 -9.05
N ALA A 237 -21.71 -2.08 -9.36
CA ALA A 237 -22.73 -1.15 -9.86
C ALA A 237 -23.28 -1.61 -11.24
N CYS A 238 -22.39 -2.04 -12.16
CA CYS A 238 -22.79 -2.60 -13.45
C CYS A 238 -23.66 -3.85 -13.30
N ARG A 239 -23.21 -4.83 -12.50
CA ARG A 239 -24.00 -6.06 -12.24
C ARG A 239 -25.36 -5.78 -11.59
N ALA A 240 -25.43 -4.80 -10.69
CA ALA A 240 -26.70 -4.38 -10.08
C ALA A 240 -27.65 -3.78 -11.13
N LYS A 241 -27.13 -2.96 -12.06
CA LYS A 241 -27.89 -2.39 -13.19
C LYS A 241 -28.39 -3.52 -14.13
N GLU A 242 -27.56 -4.49 -14.46
CA GLU A 242 -27.93 -5.63 -15.32
C GLU A 242 -28.99 -6.50 -14.67
N ALA A 243 -28.83 -6.84 -13.39
CA ALA A 243 -29.82 -7.62 -12.64
C ALA A 243 -31.17 -6.92 -12.60
N LEU A 244 -31.16 -5.59 -12.40
CA LEU A 244 -32.37 -4.79 -12.43
C LEU A 244 -33.00 -4.75 -13.82
N SER A 245 -32.20 -4.57 -14.88
CA SER A 245 -32.65 -4.57 -16.28
C SER A 245 -33.26 -5.92 -16.67
N LYS A 246 -32.64 -7.03 -16.22
CA LYS A 246 -33.14 -8.40 -16.45
C LYS A 246 -34.46 -8.64 -15.71
N ALA A 247 -34.58 -8.25 -14.46
CA ALA A 247 -35.80 -8.32 -13.67
C ALA A 247 -36.96 -7.52 -14.30
N ILE A 248 -36.66 -6.35 -14.90
CA ILE A 248 -37.63 -5.54 -15.64
C ILE A 248 -38.08 -6.27 -16.92
N ARG A 249 -37.18 -6.85 -17.71
CA ARG A 249 -37.50 -7.61 -18.92
C ARG A 249 -38.36 -8.83 -18.64
N GLU A 250 -38.07 -9.59 -17.59
CA GLU A 250 -38.81 -10.79 -17.23
C GLU A 250 -40.26 -10.49 -16.76
N ASN A 251 -40.50 -9.27 -16.24
CA ASN A 251 -41.81 -8.81 -15.77
C ASN A 251 -42.65 -8.07 -16.87
N ASP A 252 -42.10 -7.83 -18.03
CA ASP A 252 -42.64 -6.90 -19.07
C ASP A 252 -43.84 -7.46 -19.89
N HIS A 253 -44.33 -8.62 -19.58
CA HIS A 253 -45.40 -9.25 -20.37
C HIS A 253 -46.85 -8.82 -20.03
N ARG A 254 -47.09 -7.87 -19.10
CA ARG A 254 -48.44 -7.47 -18.68
C ARG A 254 -48.78 -5.96 -18.64
N ASP A 255 -47.81 -5.06 -18.76
CA ASP A 255 -48.09 -3.61 -18.66
C ASP A 255 -47.60 -2.82 -19.91
N ASP A 256 -47.96 -3.28 -21.09
CA ASP A 256 -47.40 -2.76 -22.39
C ASP A 256 -47.72 -1.32 -22.74
N ASN A 257 -48.59 -0.63 -21.99
CA ASN A 257 -49.07 0.71 -22.39
C ASN A 257 -48.53 1.89 -21.57
N LEU A 258 -47.82 1.70 -20.45
CA LEU A 258 -47.35 2.80 -19.64
C LEU A 258 -46.03 3.41 -20.17
N LEU A 259 -45.87 4.75 -20.03
CA LEU A 259 -44.67 5.42 -20.44
C LEU A 259 -43.53 5.18 -19.48
N ILE A 260 -42.47 4.53 -19.95
CA ILE A 260 -41.23 4.30 -19.21
C ILE A 260 -40.31 5.50 -19.42
N VAL A 261 -39.82 6.08 -18.33
CA VAL A 261 -38.84 7.16 -18.32
C VAL A 261 -37.57 6.69 -17.67
N ASP A 262 -36.41 6.99 -18.27
CA ASP A 262 -35.07 6.62 -17.77
C ASP A 262 -34.93 5.11 -17.47
N ARG A 263 -35.66 4.24 -18.18
CA ARG A 263 -35.70 2.79 -18.05
C ARG A 263 -36.17 2.23 -16.68
N PHE A 264 -36.34 3.08 -15.69
CA PHE A 264 -36.60 2.64 -14.30
C PHE A 264 -37.90 3.18 -13.73
N PHE A 265 -38.53 4.16 -14.36
CA PHE A 265 -39.65 4.88 -13.79
C PHE A 265 -40.87 4.84 -14.70
N TYR A 266 -42.05 4.73 -14.11
CA TYR A 266 -43.30 5.21 -14.71
C TYR A 266 -43.57 6.64 -14.30
N GLN A 267 -44.02 7.46 -15.24
CA GLN A 267 -44.41 8.83 -14.98
C GLN A 267 -45.86 8.90 -14.46
N ILE A 268 -46.06 9.63 -13.38
CA ILE A 268 -47.38 9.93 -12.80
C ILE A 268 -47.89 11.24 -13.40
N ASP A 269 -49.08 11.22 -13.97
CA ASP A 269 -49.70 12.40 -14.55
C ASP A 269 -50.47 13.20 -13.49
N ASN A 270 -50.39 14.54 -13.53
CA ASN A 270 -51.11 15.47 -12.63
C ASN A 270 -50.83 15.32 -11.11
N HIS A 271 -49.70 14.80 -10.73
CA HIS A 271 -49.23 14.84 -9.34
C HIS A 271 -48.14 15.92 -9.17
N GLY A 272 -48.40 16.91 -8.30
CA GLY A 272 -47.48 18.02 -8.05
C GLY A 272 -47.24 18.90 -9.28
N THR A 273 -45.97 19.17 -9.62
CA THR A 273 -45.54 19.94 -10.79
C THR A 273 -45.56 19.13 -12.09
N GLY A 274 -46.10 17.92 -12.13
CA GLY A 274 -46.13 17.02 -13.30
C GLY A 274 -44.83 16.24 -13.52
N ASN A 275 -43.87 16.37 -12.63
CA ASN A 275 -42.56 15.65 -12.69
C ASN A 275 -42.46 14.59 -11.61
N SER A 276 -43.54 13.84 -11.35
CA SER A 276 -43.58 12.75 -10.36
C SER A 276 -43.41 11.41 -11.04
N PHE A 277 -42.62 10.55 -10.41
CA PHE A 277 -42.21 9.26 -10.92
C PHE A 277 -42.33 8.19 -9.87
N VAL A 278 -42.66 6.97 -10.27
CA VAL A 278 -42.62 5.78 -9.41
C VAL A 278 -41.71 4.74 -10.03
N PHE A 279 -40.91 4.04 -9.24
CA PHE A 279 -40.11 2.93 -9.76
C PHE A 279 -41.02 1.82 -10.31
N ILE A 280 -40.66 1.29 -11.47
CA ILE A 280 -41.41 0.21 -12.14
C ILE A 280 -41.54 -0.99 -11.20
N THR A 281 -40.47 -1.33 -10.49
CA THR A 281 -40.46 -2.44 -9.50
C THR A 281 -41.43 -2.21 -8.37
N ASP A 282 -41.47 -0.99 -7.83
CA ASP A 282 -42.36 -0.63 -6.71
C ASP A 282 -43.82 -0.63 -7.21
N PHE A 283 -44.10 0.00 -8.35
CA PHE A 283 -45.44 0.03 -8.92
C PHE A 283 -46.02 -1.38 -9.15
N LYS A 284 -45.20 -2.32 -9.67
CA LYS A 284 -45.60 -3.69 -9.91
C LYS A 284 -45.90 -4.47 -8.62
N GLN A 285 -45.23 -4.14 -7.53
CA GLN A 285 -45.41 -4.78 -6.21
C GLN A 285 -46.55 -4.16 -5.39
N LEU A 286 -47.05 -2.97 -5.78
CA LEU A 286 -48.15 -2.35 -5.05
C LEU A 286 -49.39 -3.23 -5.10
N PRO A 287 -50.17 -3.32 -3.97
CA PRO A 287 -51.41 -4.07 -3.95
C PRO A 287 -52.45 -3.49 -4.92
N THR A 288 -53.04 -4.39 -5.69
CA THR A 288 -54.04 -4.01 -6.69
C THR A 288 -55.41 -3.78 -6.04
N ARG A 289 -55.97 -2.62 -6.28
CA ARG A 289 -57.30 -2.22 -5.78
C ARG A 289 -58.40 -2.99 -6.54
N GLN A 290 -59.22 -3.69 -5.79
CA GLN A 290 -60.41 -4.37 -6.38
C GLN A 290 -61.67 -3.54 -6.10
N PRO A 291 -62.50 -3.25 -7.10
CA PRO A 291 -63.76 -2.55 -6.90
C PRO A 291 -64.66 -3.34 -5.93
N GLY A 292 -65.14 -2.64 -4.88
CA GLY A 292 -66.08 -3.23 -3.90
C GLY A 292 -65.46 -3.98 -2.73
N LYS A 293 -64.13 -4.06 -2.60
CA LYS A 293 -63.44 -4.62 -1.40
C LYS A 293 -62.60 -3.55 -0.70
N ALA A 294 -62.41 -3.68 0.62
CA ALA A 294 -61.50 -2.83 1.36
C ALA A 294 -60.12 -2.94 0.71
N SER A 295 -59.60 -1.80 0.22
CA SER A 295 -58.31 -1.79 -0.50
C SER A 295 -57.18 -1.96 0.49
N MET A 296 -56.35 -2.99 0.34
CA MET A 296 -55.04 -3.07 0.96
C MET A 296 -54.18 -1.94 0.44
N SER A 297 -53.54 -1.19 1.32
CA SER A 297 -52.52 -0.18 0.96
C SER A 297 -51.24 -0.48 1.71
N VAL A 298 -50.09 -0.16 1.11
CA VAL A 298 -48.78 -0.28 1.74
C VAL A 298 -48.22 1.10 2.05
N GLN A 299 -47.39 1.17 3.06
CA GLN A 299 -46.69 2.40 3.40
C GLN A 299 -45.64 2.75 2.34
N GLY A 300 -45.57 4.03 2.00
CA GLY A 300 -44.63 4.55 1.05
C GLY A 300 -44.12 5.94 1.44
N ALA A 301 -43.26 6.47 0.61
CA ALA A 301 -42.62 7.78 0.79
C ALA A 301 -42.54 8.55 -0.52
N ILE A 302 -42.70 9.86 -0.40
CA ILE A 302 -42.50 10.82 -1.50
C ILE A 302 -41.36 11.74 -1.13
N TYR A 303 -40.39 11.92 -2.02
CA TYR A 303 -39.24 12.80 -1.80
C TYR A 303 -38.73 13.36 -3.12
N ALA A 304 -37.99 14.50 -3.04
CA ALA A 304 -37.29 15.05 -4.19
C ALA A 304 -36.12 14.15 -4.60
N ASP A 305 -35.96 13.92 -5.91
CA ASP A 305 -34.84 13.12 -6.43
C ASP A 305 -33.52 13.82 -6.09
N PRO A 306 -32.59 13.14 -5.35
CA PRO A 306 -31.29 13.70 -5.02
C PRO A 306 -30.45 14.13 -6.22
N MET A 307 -30.62 13.44 -7.36
CA MET A 307 -29.91 13.74 -8.59
C MET A 307 -30.57 14.84 -9.44
N ASN A 308 -31.87 15.06 -9.25
CA ASN A 308 -32.62 16.07 -9.97
C ASN A 308 -33.75 16.66 -9.09
N PRO A 309 -33.50 17.77 -8.35
CA PRO A 309 -34.48 18.36 -7.42
C PRO A 309 -35.81 18.79 -8.02
N LYS A 310 -35.90 18.85 -9.35
CA LYS A 310 -37.16 19.15 -10.06
C LYS A 310 -38.05 17.93 -10.25
N ARG A 311 -37.57 16.75 -9.86
CA ARG A 311 -38.31 15.48 -9.92
C ARG A 311 -38.75 15.06 -8.52
N THR A 312 -39.94 14.50 -8.44
CA THR A 312 -40.49 13.88 -7.24
C THR A 312 -40.56 12.39 -7.44
N ILE A 313 -40.04 11.61 -6.49
CA ILE A 313 -40.04 10.16 -6.55
C ILE A 313 -40.99 9.61 -5.51
N VAL A 314 -41.87 8.71 -5.95
CA VAL A 314 -42.78 7.92 -5.11
C VAL A 314 -42.21 6.52 -4.98
N ARG A 315 -42.00 6.06 -3.74
CA ARG A 315 -41.47 4.72 -3.46
C ARG A 315 -42.28 3.98 -2.42
N MET A 316 -42.32 2.67 -2.55
CA MET A 316 -42.77 1.78 -1.50
C MET A 316 -41.74 1.74 -0.35
N TYR A 317 -42.17 1.59 0.88
CA TYR A 317 -41.27 1.53 2.02
C TYR A 317 -40.44 0.26 1.99
N THR A 318 -39.12 0.41 1.87
CA THR A 318 -38.14 -0.69 1.93
C THR A 318 -37.10 -0.37 2.99
N PRO A 319 -36.44 -1.36 3.61
CA PRO A 319 -35.40 -1.13 4.62
C PRO A 319 -34.27 -0.20 4.15
N ASP A 320 -33.97 -0.23 2.86
CA ASP A 320 -32.93 0.61 2.25
C ASP A 320 -33.30 2.09 2.17
N LEU A 321 -34.59 2.40 2.24
CA LEU A 321 -35.09 3.77 2.22
C LEU A 321 -34.79 4.53 3.52
N ASN A 322 -34.54 3.85 4.62
CA ASN A 322 -34.25 4.47 5.91
C ASN A 322 -33.06 5.42 5.91
N ASN A 323 -32.06 5.17 5.04
CA ASN A 323 -30.89 6.03 4.90
C ASN A 323 -31.20 7.29 4.09
N VAL A 324 -32.10 7.23 3.10
CA VAL A 324 -32.53 8.36 2.31
C VAL A 324 -33.46 9.27 3.12
N ILE A 325 -34.32 8.68 3.95
CA ILE A 325 -35.29 9.38 4.81
C ILE A 325 -34.60 10.27 5.85
N ARG A 326 -33.44 9.85 6.38
CA ARG A 326 -32.66 10.62 7.37
C ARG A 326 -31.99 11.87 6.78
N GLN A 327 -31.83 11.94 5.47
CA GLN A 327 -31.06 13.02 4.79
C GLN A 327 -31.96 14.02 4.02
N HIS A 328 -33.23 13.69 3.75
CA HIS A 328 -34.12 14.49 2.92
C HIS A 328 -35.49 14.65 3.56
N HIS A 329 -36.19 15.73 3.21
CA HIS A 329 -37.58 15.95 3.63
C HIS A 329 -38.47 14.94 2.91
N VAL A 330 -39.13 14.07 3.66
CA VAL A 330 -39.89 12.94 3.14
C VAL A 330 -41.32 13.04 3.62
N GLU A 331 -42.28 12.94 2.69
CA GLU A 331 -43.69 12.84 2.97
C GLU A 331 -44.08 11.34 3.02
N HIS A 332 -44.65 10.91 4.15
CA HIS A 332 -45.17 9.55 4.33
C HIS A 332 -46.55 9.41 3.73
N VAL A 333 -46.76 8.39 2.91
CA VAL A 333 -48.00 8.17 2.19
C VAL A 333 -48.40 6.70 2.18
N THR A 334 -49.67 6.45 1.92
CA THR A 334 -50.19 5.09 1.65
C THR A 334 -50.35 4.91 0.15
N LEU A 335 -49.93 3.74 -0.36
CA LEU A 335 -49.87 3.43 -1.80
C LEU A 335 -50.66 2.17 -2.13
N CYS A 336 -51.43 2.23 -3.19
CA CYS A 336 -51.98 1.08 -3.91
C CYS A 336 -52.14 1.43 -5.40
N ARG A 337 -52.43 0.48 -6.26
CA ARG A 337 -52.57 0.70 -7.69
C ARG A 337 -53.79 0.02 -8.30
N ASP A 338 -54.13 0.43 -9.51
CA ASP A 338 -54.86 -0.39 -10.50
C ASP A 338 -54.05 -0.41 -11.82
N ASP A 339 -54.61 -0.87 -12.91
CA ASP A 339 -53.92 -1.03 -14.20
C ASP A 339 -53.55 0.33 -14.83
N ALA A 340 -54.20 1.43 -14.44
CA ALA A 340 -54.04 2.74 -15.04
C ALA A 340 -53.67 3.85 -14.04
N HIS A 341 -53.83 3.61 -12.76
CA HIS A 341 -53.64 4.63 -11.69
C HIS A 341 -52.78 4.11 -10.54
N ILE A 342 -52.06 5.07 -9.98
CA ILE A 342 -51.48 4.94 -8.64
C ILE A 342 -52.35 5.73 -7.64
N TYR A 343 -52.66 5.16 -6.50
CA TYR A 343 -53.40 5.80 -5.44
C TYR A 343 -52.42 6.21 -4.34
N ILE A 344 -52.39 7.50 -4.05
CA ILE A 344 -51.55 8.08 -3.02
C ILE A 344 -52.48 8.69 -1.96
N ASN A 345 -52.41 8.22 -0.77
CA ASN A 345 -53.36 8.58 0.34
C ASN A 345 -54.83 8.44 -0.08
N GLY A 346 -55.13 7.44 -0.91
CA GLY A 346 -56.50 7.19 -1.41
C GLY A 346 -56.94 8.01 -2.60
N ILE A 347 -56.14 9.01 -3.04
CA ILE A 347 -56.39 9.84 -4.21
C ILE A 347 -55.78 9.16 -5.46
N ALA A 348 -56.58 9.04 -6.53
CA ALA A 348 -56.17 8.41 -7.78
C ALA A 348 -55.38 9.39 -8.66
N PHE A 349 -54.18 8.99 -9.08
CA PHE A 349 -53.38 9.71 -10.06
C PHE A 349 -53.14 8.79 -11.25
N LYS A 350 -53.43 9.32 -12.47
CA LYS A 350 -53.31 8.58 -13.71
C LYS A 350 -51.84 8.35 -14.07
N MET A 351 -51.54 7.13 -14.51
CA MET A 351 -50.22 6.83 -15.09
C MET A 351 -50.15 7.29 -16.54
N ARG A 352 -49.01 7.88 -16.94
CA ARG A 352 -48.83 8.35 -18.30
C ARG A 352 -48.64 7.20 -19.27
N VAL A 353 -49.31 7.25 -20.42
CA VAL A 353 -49.34 6.21 -21.43
C VAL A 353 -48.42 6.53 -22.60
N LYS A 354 -47.82 5.53 -23.24
CA LYS A 354 -47.03 5.68 -24.48
C LYS A 354 -47.92 6.31 -25.55
N GLY A 355 -47.49 7.39 -26.17
CA GLY A 355 -48.27 8.11 -27.19
C GLY A 355 -48.93 9.40 -26.75
N ALA A 356 -49.01 9.73 -25.46
CA ALA A 356 -49.53 11.02 -24.98
C ALA A 356 -48.53 12.18 -25.10
N ALA A 357 -47.33 11.94 -25.61
CA ALA A 357 -46.22 12.92 -25.67
C ALA A 357 -46.38 14.02 -26.77
N LEU A 358 -47.43 13.96 -27.60
CA LEU A 358 -47.59 14.86 -28.73
C LEU A 358 -48.32 16.17 -28.40
N LEU A 359 -48.69 16.42 -27.14
CA LEU A 359 -49.54 17.58 -26.79
C LEU A 359 -48.92 18.60 -25.79
N ASN A 360 -47.63 18.48 -25.43
CA ASN A 360 -47.00 19.52 -24.61
C ASN A 360 -45.63 19.97 -25.17
N PRO A 361 -45.57 21.17 -25.79
CA PRO A 361 -44.32 21.68 -26.43
C PRO A 361 -43.29 22.24 -25.48
N ALA A 362 -43.41 22.08 -24.17
CA ALA A 362 -42.48 22.60 -23.17
C ALA A 362 -41.55 21.58 -22.52
N ALA A 363 -41.63 20.30 -22.91
CA ALA A 363 -40.63 19.30 -22.47
C ALA A 363 -39.63 19.14 -23.61
N GLY A 364 -38.42 19.66 -23.39
CA GLY A 364 -37.32 19.60 -24.36
C GLY A 364 -37.16 18.19 -24.93
N THR A 365 -37.09 18.17 -26.23
CA THR A 365 -36.84 17.01 -27.10
C THR A 365 -35.58 16.27 -26.63
N ILE A 366 -35.75 15.11 -26.00
CA ILE A 366 -34.68 14.15 -25.90
C ILE A 366 -34.94 13.12 -26.98
N GLY A 367 -34.07 13.17 -28.01
CA GLY A 367 -34.16 12.35 -29.20
C GLY A 367 -34.21 10.87 -28.90
N SER A 368 -35.03 10.17 -29.67
CA SER A 368 -35.06 8.74 -29.83
C SER A 368 -33.66 8.27 -30.27
N GLY A 369 -33.07 7.37 -29.52
CA GLY A 369 -31.96 6.53 -30.02
C GLY A 369 -30.56 6.96 -29.66
N GLU A 370 -30.33 7.38 -28.43
CA GLU A 370 -28.98 7.31 -27.89
C GLU A 370 -28.92 6.18 -26.86
N SER A 371 -28.26 5.10 -27.28
CA SER A 371 -27.62 4.18 -26.34
C SER A 371 -26.84 5.04 -25.34
N ILE A 372 -27.20 5.01 -24.06
CA ILE A 372 -26.38 5.61 -23.02
C ILE A 372 -25.10 4.81 -23.03
N SER A 373 -24.11 5.29 -23.79
CA SER A 373 -22.73 4.90 -23.61
C SER A 373 -22.42 5.16 -22.13
N VAL A 374 -22.09 4.10 -21.41
CA VAL A 374 -21.34 4.22 -20.17
C VAL A 374 -20.20 5.18 -20.50
N ASN A 375 -20.03 6.20 -19.70
CA ASN A 375 -19.06 7.27 -19.95
C ASN A 375 -17.70 6.67 -20.35
N PRO A 376 -17.25 6.77 -21.60
CA PRO A 376 -15.93 6.26 -22.00
C PRO A 376 -14.79 6.98 -21.25
N LEU A 377 -15.11 8.07 -20.57
CA LEU A 377 -14.18 8.81 -19.71
C LEU A 377 -13.67 8.02 -18.48
N SER A 378 -14.45 7.09 -17.92
CA SER A 378 -13.99 6.30 -16.77
C SER A 378 -13.02 5.19 -17.18
N SER A 379 -13.16 4.64 -18.37
CA SER A 379 -12.34 3.53 -18.85
C SER A 379 -10.95 3.98 -19.32
N THR A 380 -10.84 5.12 -19.98
CA THR A 380 -9.55 5.74 -20.35
C THR A 380 -8.74 6.11 -19.11
N HIS A 381 -9.40 6.54 -18.05
CA HIS A 381 -8.73 6.91 -16.80
C HIS A 381 -8.11 5.70 -16.09
N TYR A 382 -8.75 4.56 -16.09
CA TYR A 382 -8.21 3.33 -15.48
C TYR A 382 -6.98 2.77 -16.23
N GLU A 383 -6.94 2.85 -17.54
CA GLU A 383 -5.77 2.45 -18.34
C GLU A 383 -4.57 3.38 -18.06
N GLU A 384 -4.79 4.69 -17.96
CA GLU A 384 -3.77 5.67 -17.58
C GLU A 384 -3.22 5.39 -16.16
N ASP A 385 -4.09 5.06 -15.21
CA ASP A 385 -3.68 4.69 -13.86
C ASP A 385 -2.84 3.41 -13.82
N ILE A 386 -3.17 2.40 -14.63
CA ILE A 386 -2.37 1.18 -14.76
C ILE A 386 -1.01 1.49 -15.37
N GLU A 387 -0.94 2.28 -16.44
CA GLU A 387 0.31 2.65 -17.09
C GLU A 387 1.21 3.42 -16.11
N TYR A 388 0.63 4.36 -15.37
CA TYR A 388 1.33 5.08 -14.30
C TYR A 388 1.86 4.13 -13.20
N LEU A 389 1.06 3.14 -12.78
CA LEU A 389 1.48 2.14 -11.79
C LEU A 389 2.64 1.29 -12.30
N CYS A 390 2.59 0.83 -13.55
CA CYS A 390 3.66 0.05 -14.17
C CYS A 390 4.95 0.87 -14.26
N THR A 391 4.87 2.12 -14.72
CA THR A 391 6.01 3.03 -14.85
C THR A 391 6.66 3.29 -13.48
N ASN A 392 5.86 3.57 -12.45
CA ASN A 392 6.39 3.76 -11.10
C ASN A 392 7.02 2.49 -10.51
N LEU A 393 6.42 1.33 -10.77
CA LEU A 393 6.97 0.05 -10.32
C LEU A 393 8.32 -0.24 -10.97
N ASP A 394 8.46 0.04 -12.27
CA ASP A 394 9.71 -0.10 -13.00
C ASP A 394 10.78 0.89 -12.52
N ASP A 395 10.43 2.15 -12.26
CA ASP A 395 11.35 3.17 -11.73
C ASP A 395 11.91 2.75 -10.36
N VAL A 396 11.03 2.36 -9.43
CA VAL A 396 11.45 1.88 -8.10
C VAL A 396 12.34 0.64 -8.23
N LYS A 397 11.97 -0.32 -9.07
CA LYS A 397 12.77 -1.53 -9.33
C LYS A 397 14.15 -1.19 -9.87
N GLN A 398 14.25 -0.31 -10.85
CA GLN A 398 15.51 0.12 -11.45
C GLN A 398 16.42 0.80 -10.42
N LYS A 399 15.86 1.69 -9.59
CA LYS A 399 16.59 2.35 -8.51
C LYS A 399 17.08 1.37 -7.44
N VAL A 400 16.29 0.34 -7.12
CA VAL A 400 16.73 -0.74 -6.21
C VAL A 400 17.87 -1.54 -6.82
N GLN A 401 17.82 -1.83 -8.13
CA GLN A 401 18.86 -2.58 -8.84
C GLN A 401 20.16 -1.80 -8.96
N SER A 402 20.09 -0.48 -9.06
CA SER A 402 21.27 0.41 -9.12
C SER A 402 21.89 0.70 -7.75
N ASN A 403 21.29 0.24 -6.66
CA ASN A 403 21.80 0.45 -5.32
C ASN A 403 23.04 -0.43 -5.08
N ILE A 404 24.21 0.20 -4.94
CA ILE A 404 25.50 -0.48 -4.78
C ILE A 404 25.64 -1.30 -3.49
N PHE A 405 24.76 -1.06 -2.51
CA PHE A 405 24.74 -1.78 -1.23
C PHE A 405 23.80 -2.98 -1.22
N THR A 406 23.32 -3.42 -2.38
CA THR A 406 22.36 -4.52 -2.49
C THR A 406 23.04 -5.76 -3.07
N ASP A 407 22.94 -6.88 -2.37
CA ASP A 407 23.44 -8.18 -2.81
C ASP A 407 22.48 -8.88 -3.80
N LYS A 408 22.99 -9.94 -4.47
CA LYS A 408 22.21 -10.70 -5.45
C LYS A 408 21.02 -11.43 -4.83
N SER A 409 21.15 -11.91 -3.59
CA SER A 409 20.08 -12.67 -2.92
C SER A 409 18.91 -11.76 -2.58
N THR A 410 19.21 -10.56 -2.09
CA THR A 410 18.22 -9.51 -1.81
C THR A 410 17.54 -9.03 -3.09
N LEU A 411 18.28 -8.86 -4.19
CA LEU A 411 17.69 -8.52 -5.49
C LEU A 411 16.72 -9.60 -5.98
N ASN A 412 17.02 -10.88 -5.75
CA ASN A 412 16.11 -11.97 -6.08
C ASN A 412 14.79 -11.87 -5.28
N ALA A 413 14.86 -11.61 -3.98
CA ALA A 413 13.68 -11.41 -3.15
C ALA A 413 12.81 -10.22 -3.64
N VAL A 414 13.45 -9.11 -4.00
CA VAL A 414 12.78 -7.95 -4.60
C VAL A 414 12.12 -8.34 -5.92
N ASN A 415 12.82 -9.05 -6.81
CA ASN A 415 12.27 -9.49 -8.09
C ASN A 415 11.03 -10.38 -7.93
N VAL A 416 11.05 -11.32 -6.98
CA VAL A 416 9.89 -12.17 -6.67
C VAL A 416 8.71 -11.32 -6.19
N TYR A 417 8.96 -10.34 -5.33
CA TYR A 417 7.92 -9.43 -4.85
C TYR A 417 7.33 -8.58 -5.97
N VAL A 418 8.17 -7.98 -6.81
CA VAL A 418 7.77 -7.18 -7.98
C VAL A 418 6.94 -8.02 -8.96
N GLN A 419 7.34 -9.26 -9.23
CA GLN A 419 6.54 -10.18 -10.06
C GLN A 419 5.14 -10.42 -9.47
N SER A 420 5.03 -10.51 -8.14
CA SER A 420 3.73 -10.63 -7.49
C SER A 420 2.85 -9.40 -7.68
N LEU A 421 3.43 -8.20 -7.70
CA LEU A 421 2.73 -6.95 -7.97
C LEU A 421 2.26 -6.87 -9.42
N TYR A 422 3.09 -7.25 -10.40
CA TYR A 422 2.66 -7.34 -11.80
C TYR A 422 1.48 -8.29 -12.00
N LYS A 423 1.48 -9.45 -11.32
CA LYS A 423 0.34 -10.36 -11.34
C LYS A 423 -0.93 -9.71 -10.78
N GLN A 424 -0.82 -8.93 -9.71
CA GLN A 424 -1.96 -8.20 -9.14
C GLN A 424 -2.46 -7.10 -10.09
N ILE A 425 -1.56 -6.35 -10.73
CA ILE A 425 -1.91 -5.35 -11.76
C ILE A 425 -2.63 -6.01 -12.93
N ALA A 426 -2.13 -7.15 -13.42
CA ALA A 426 -2.78 -7.90 -14.50
C ALA A 426 -4.19 -8.37 -14.13
N LEU A 427 -4.43 -8.77 -12.88
CA LEU A 427 -5.78 -9.12 -12.40
C LEU A 427 -6.72 -7.92 -12.38
N VAL A 428 -6.24 -6.75 -11.94
CA VAL A 428 -7.04 -5.51 -11.97
C VAL A 428 -7.34 -5.12 -13.41
N ARG A 429 -6.36 -5.23 -14.33
CA ARG A 429 -6.56 -4.97 -15.76
C ARG A 429 -7.59 -5.92 -16.38
N ALA A 430 -7.58 -7.19 -16.01
CA ALA A 430 -8.61 -8.15 -16.45
C ALA A 430 -10.00 -7.77 -15.92
N ASP A 431 -10.10 -7.25 -14.70
CA ASP A 431 -11.39 -6.79 -14.16
C ASP A 431 -11.85 -5.48 -14.85
N ILE A 432 -10.95 -4.60 -15.26
CA ILE A 432 -11.26 -3.42 -16.09
C ILE A 432 -11.75 -3.85 -17.48
N CYS A 433 -11.09 -4.85 -18.11
CA CYS A 433 -11.54 -5.40 -19.38
C CYS A 433 -12.99 -5.93 -19.29
N LYS A 434 -13.38 -6.57 -18.17
CA LYS A 434 -14.77 -7.00 -17.99
C LYS A 434 -15.76 -5.81 -17.95
N LEU A 435 -15.38 -4.68 -17.34
CA LEU A 435 -16.20 -3.47 -17.37
C LEU A 435 -16.43 -2.95 -18.80
N LEU A 436 -15.44 -3.17 -19.69
CA LEU A 436 -15.48 -2.65 -21.06
C LEU A 436 -16.20 -3.61 -22.03
N TYR A 437 -16.16 -4.91 -21.80
CA TYR A 437 -16.60 -5.93 -22.74
C TYR A 437 -17.90 -6.64 -22.34
N ASP A 438 -18.34 -6.54 -21.08
CA ASP A 438 -19.67 -7.04 -20.69
C ASP A 438 -20.82 -6.13 -21.17
N GLU A 439 -20.52 -5.14 -22.06
CA GLU A 439 -21.49 -4.27 -22.73
C GLU A 439 -21.81 -4.69 -24.18
N VAL A 440 -21.41 -5.88 -24.62
CA VAL A 440 -21.76 -6.40 -25.95
C VAL A 440 -22.84 -7.47 -25.87
#